data_826d8070f2b72ec9a1f403dc86e7d397
#
_entry.id   826d8070f2b72ec9a1f403dc86e7d397
#
_cell.length_a   1.000
_cell.length_b   1.000
_cell.length_c   1.000
_cell.angle_alpha   90.00
_cell.angle_beta   90.00
_cell.angle_gamma   90.00
#
_symmetry.space_group_name_H-M   'P 1'
#
loop_
_entity.id
_entity.type
_entity.pdbx_description
1 polymer ?
#
loop_
_entity_poly.entity_id
_entity_poly.type
_entity_poly.pdbx_seq_one_letter_code
_entity_poly.pdbx_strand_id
1 'polypeptide(L)'
;MAANKPGKAEILAAFFDDGTYSPLFTDGAVSAAYGCANGQNAYVVFEDGSPVGVQDIEKNIRVLEMAAETGAPVVTFYDSTGAKLEGGLDLLNANARLTAEIARVSGVVPQVAVVTGTCAGTNAINAAAADVCVMAEDAELFLNAPFNAEDKVANAGSAAFAAKAGVAAVTAADAVAAAKQAASIVALLPANNLAGPALFDFAAPSKALDLVKYSAADAIAALADEGSTVELYAGYGKNIVTPLATINGSAVGILATEKAALCHKCTAKAARFVRLCDAYSIPVVTVVNTEGFVKSEGDDQAGGIRQAARMAGVYAEATTVKVAVLAGEAVGPAYTVFAACADWRVAVQGCTVAPLAPEAAVTVLYKDEIFASDNIVNATKAKAAAYAKEVCSANAAVANGAADAIADAATARGAVAQALDMLASKRTVRLAKKHGNITL
;
A
#
# COMPACT_ATOMS: atom_id res chain seq x y z
N MET A 1 12.81 -22.73 26.59
CA MET A 1 14.04 -21.91 26.54
C MET A 1 13.66 -20.64 25.79
N ALA A 2 13.76 -19.48 26.40
CA ALA A 2 13.56 -18.22 25.66
C ALA A 2 14.63 -18.19 24.57
N ALA A 3 14.20 -18.09 23.29
CA ALA A 3 15.12 -17.88 22.20
C ALA A 3 15.93 -16.61 22.51
N ASN A 4 17.23 -16.68 22.30
CA ASN A 4 18.11 -15.55 22.55
C ASN A 4 17.71 -14.46 21.54
N LYS A 5 17.16 -13.33 22.02
CA LYS A 5 16.74 -12.22 21.15
C LYS A 5 17.96 -11.73 20.37
N PRO A 6 17.89 -11.56 19.02
CA PRO A 6 19.03 -11.12 18.22
C PRO A 6 19.51 -9.76 18.70
N GLY A 7 20.83 -9.58 18.77
CA GLY A 7 21.44 -8.33 19.20
C GLY A 7 21.44 -7.28 18.08
N LYS A 8 21.67 -6.00 18.45
CA LYS A 8 21.79 -4.87 17.52
C LYS A 8 22.68 -5.16 16.32
N ALA A 9 23.88 -5.72 16.59
CA ALA A 9 24.85 -5.99 15.52
C ALA A 9 24.32 -7.00 14.49
N GLU A 10 23.60 -8.02 14.92
CA GLU A 10 22.99 -9.02 14.06
C GLU A 10 21.84 -8.44 13.22
N ILE A 11 20.98 -7.61 13.84
CA ILE A 11 19.87 -6.92 13.16
C ILE A 11 20.41 -5.94 12.11
N LEU A 12 21.40 -5.11 12.46
CA LEU A 12 22.01 -4.16 11.52
C LEU A 12 22.81 -4.85 10.40
N ALA A 13 23.47 -5.96 10.69
CA ALA A 13 24.14 -6.78 9.66
C ALA A 13 23.14 -7.43 8.69
N ALA A 14 21.90 -7.68 9.12
CA ALA A 14 20.84 -8.18 8.26
C ALA A 14 20.17 -7.08 7.41
N PHE A 15 20.26 -5.83 7.85
CA PHE A 15 19.70 -4.68 7.13
C PHE A 15 20.69 -4.09 6.11
N PHE A 16 21.96 -3.87 6.50
CA PHE A 16 22.98 -3.26 5.65
C PHE A 16 23.73 -4.29 4.81
N ASP A 17 24.09 -3.90 3.59
CA ASP A 17 24.87 -4.70 2.66
C ASP A 17 26.24 -5.04 3.28
N ASP A 18 26.62 -6.32 3.19
CA ASP A 18 27.84 -6.85 3.79
C ASP A 18 28.01 -6.55 5.30
N GLY A 19 26.92 -6.17 5.98
CA GLY A 19 26.92 -5.76 7.39
C GLY A 19 27.73 -4.50 7.67
N THR A 20 28.00 -3.67 6.64
CA THR A 20 28.87 -2.50 6.72
C THR A 20 28.07 -1.21 6.87
N TYR A 21 28.37 -0.44 7.91
CA TYR A 21 27.75 0.86 8.16
C TYR A 21 28.65 1.79 8.95
N SER A 22 28.42 3.09 8.83
CA SER A 22 29.08 4.13 9.63
C SER A 22 28.21 4.45 10.85
N PRO A 23 28.68 4.23 12.09
CA PRO A 23 27.96 4.66 13.28
C PRO A 23 27.96 6.19 13.37
N LEU A 24 26.79 6.78 13.71
CA LEU A 24 26.63 8.22 13.87
C LEU A 24 26.51 8.62 15.34
N PHE A 25 25.63 7.95 16.09
CA PHE A 25 25.44 8.12 17.53
C PHE A 25 25.51 6.75 18.19
N THR A 26 26.34 6.59 19.22
CA THR A 26 26.62 5.29 19.84
C THR A 26 26.22 5.19 21.29
N ASP A 27 26.04 6.32 21.99
CA ASP A 27 25.77 6.36 23.42
C ASP A 27 24.27 6.41 23.72
N GLY A 28 23.83 5.84 24.83
CA GLY A 28 22.45 5.86 25.33
C GLY A 28 21.58 4.78 24.73
N ALA A 29 20.27 4.86 25.00
CA ALA A 29 19.24 3.90 24.59
C ALA A 29 18.96 3.94 23.07
N VAL A 30 19.25 5.07 22.42
CA VAL A 30 19.08 5.27 20.98
C VAL A 30 20.45 5.49 20.35
N SER A 31 20.71 4.74 19.31
CA SER A 31 21.88 4.87 18.46
C SER A 31 21.47 5.07 17.00
N ALA A 32 22.38 5.58 16.17
CA ALA A 32 22.12 5.78 14.75
C ALA A 32 23.28 5.27 13.89
N ALA A 33 22.97 4.97 12.64
CA ALA A 33 23.93 4.53 11.66
C ALA A 33 23.53 5.02 10.25
N TYR A 34 24.50 5.00 9.33
CA TYR A 34 24.30 5.27 7.91
C TYR A 34 25.03 4.23 7.09
N GLY A 35 24.41 3.70 6.07
CA GLY A 35 24.99 2.68 5.21
C GLY A 35 24.13 2.37 4.00
N CYS A 36 24.55 1.37 3.23
CA CYS A 36 23.83 0.89 2.05
C CYS A 36 22.96 -0.32 2.42
N ALA A 37 21.72 -0.34 1.96
CA ALA A 37 20.77 -1.43 2.14
C ALA A 37 20.18 -1.81 0.78
N ASN A 38 20.47 -2.99 0.28
CA ASN A 38 20.10 -3.47 -1.06
C ASN A 38 20.41 -2.43 -2.16
N GLY A 39 21.61 -1.84 -2.11
CA GLY A 39 22.08 -0.87 -3.09
C GLY A 39 21.61 0.58 -2.86
N GLN A 40 20.79 0.85 -1.84
CA GLN A 40 20.31 2.20 -1.52
C GLN A 40 20.84 2.69 -0.17
N ASN A 41 21.40 3.90 -0.13
CA ASN A 41 21.82 4.51 1.12
C ASN A 41 20.63 4.83 2.01
N ALA A 42 20.74 4.54 3.31
CA ALA A 42 19.71 4.80 4.30
C ALA A 42 20.31 5.18 5.66
N TYR A 43 19.57 6.01 6.38
CA TYR A 43 19.79 6.25 7.81
C TYR A 43 19.04 5.23 8.63
N VAL A 44 19.64 4.82 9.74
CA VAL A 44 19.00 3.95 10.73
C VAL A 44 19.01 4.65 12.08
N VAL A 45 17.87 4.59 12.78
CA VAL A 45 17.72 4.85 14.20
C VAL A 45 17.43 3.51 14.87
N PHE A 46 18.10 3.20 15.96
CA PHE A 46 17.98 1.92 16.65
C PHE A 46 17.79 2.11 18.15
N GLU A 47 16.64 1.65 18.69
CA GLU A 47 16.37 1.53 20.12
C GLU A 47 16.82 0.16 20.63
N ASP A 48 17.49 0.12 21.78
CA ASP A 48 18.18 -1.07 22.30
C ASP A 48 17.38 -1.87 23.37
N GLY A 49 16.12 -1.57 23.55
CA GLY A 49 15.26 -2.16 24.60
C GLY A 49 15.23 -1.37 25.90
N SER A 50 16.12 -0.41 26.08
CA SER A 50 16.18 0.42 27.29
C SER A 50 15.14 1.54 27.30
N PRO A 51 14.83 2.15 28.46
CA PRO A 51 14.01 3.35 28.53
C PRO A 51 14.63 4.52 27.76
N VAL A 52 13.82 5.22 26.97
CA VAL A 52 14.23 6.34 26.11
C VAL A 52 14.13 7.67 26.87
N GLY A 53 15.19 8.47 26.88
CA GLY A 53 15.25 9.79 27.49
C GLY A 53 15.23 10.92 26.45
N VAL A 54 15.25 12.17 26.96
CA VAL A 54 15.22 13.38 26.11
C VAL A 54 16.35 13.38 25.09
N GLN A 55 17.58 13.08 25.54
CA GLN A 55 18.75 13.08 24.63
C GLN A 55 18.67 12.00 23.55
N ASP A 56 18.03 10.88 23.85
CA ASP A 56 17.81 9.81 22.88
C ASP A 56 16.80 10.23 21.79
N ILE A 57 15.75 10.96 22.18
CA ILE A 57 14.76 11.53 21.26
C ILE A 57 15.40 12.60 20.34
N GLU A 58 16.29 13.46 20.90
CA GLU A 58 17.01 14.47 20.10
C GLU A 58 17.89 13.85 19.02
N LYS A 59 18.51 12.68 19.27
CA LYS A 59 19.25 11.95 18.25
C LYS A 59 18.36 11.50 17.10
N ASN A 60 17.15 10.99 17.42
CA ASN A 60 16.19 10.60 16.39
C ASN A 60 15.77 11.79 15.54
N ILE A 61 15.43 12.92 16.17
CA ILE A 61 15.13 14.18 15.48
C ILE A 61 16.28 14.57 14.55
N ARG A 62 17.52 14.54 15.06
CA ARG A 62 18.70 14.91 14.26
C ARG A 62 18.90 14.01 13.05
N VAL A 63 18.65 12.71 13.17
CA VAL A 63 18.69 11.78 12.02
C VAL A 63 17.65 12.12 10.98
N LEU A 64 16.42 12.44 11.38
CA LEU A 64 15.35 12.86 10.46
C LEU A 64 15.72 14.15 9.72
N GLU A 65 16.29 15.14 10.41
CA GLU A 65 16.81 16.35 9.80
C GLU A 65 17.88 16.06 8.75
N MET A 66 18.90 15.25 9.12
CA MET A 66 19.98 14.84 8.21
C MET A 66 19.43 14.10 6.99
N ALA A 67 18.48 13.21 7.19
CA ALA A 67 17.84 12.47 6.11
C ALA A 67 17.08 13.40 5.14
N ALA A 68 16.35 14.38 5.66
CA ALA A 68 15.67 15.38 4.84
C ALA A 68 16.66 16.27 4.07
N GLU A 69 17.79 16.65 4.70
CA GLU A 69 18.83 17.46 4.07
C GLU A 69 19.60 16.71 2.97
N THR A 70 19.83 15.40 3.15
CA THR A 70 20.59 14.57 2.22
C THR A 70 19.74 13.80 1.22
N GLY A 71 18.41 13.72 1.45
CA GLY A 71 17.48 13.03 0.57
C GLY A 71 17.62 11.50 0.62
N ALA A 72 17.88 10.91 1.79
CA ALA A 72 17.99 9.47 1.97
C ALA A 72 16.91 8.91 2.93
N PRO A 73 16.39 7.69 2.72
CA PRO A 73 15.40 7.06 3.59
C PRO A 73 15.85 6.93 5.05
N VAL A 74 14.87 6.89 5.97
CA VAL A 74 15.09 6.62 7.39
C VAL A 74 14.39 5.32 7.79
N VAL A 75 15.12 4.44 8.47
CA VAL A 75 14.56 3.23 9.07
C VAL A 75 14.74 3.30 10.57
N THR A 76 13.63 3.27 11.31
CA THR A 76 13.65 3.30 12.78
C THR A 76 13.27 1.94 13.34
N PHE A 77 14.19 1.31 14.05
CA PHE A 77 13.98 0.07 14.79
C PHE A 77 13.48 0.41 16.20
N TYR A 78 12.24 0.03 16.49
CA TYR A 78 11.56 0.30 17.76
C TYR A 78 11.67 -0.89 18.69
N ASP A 79 12.30 -0.68 19.82
CA ASP A 79 12.33 -1.58 20.98
C ASP A 79 12.64 -0.76 22.24
N SER A 80 11.66 -0.49 23.07
CA SER A 80 11.85 0.28 24.30
C SER A 80 10.90 -0.17 25.40
N THR A 81 11.42 -0.31 26.59
CA THR A 81 10.61 -0.55 27.81
C THR A 81 9.84 0.68 28.28
N GLY A 82 9.95 1.79 27.56
CA GLY A 82 9.20 3.02 27.84
C GLY A 82 10.08 4.26 28.00
N ALA A 83 9.54 5.24 28.70
CA ALA A 83 10.16 6.54 28.85
C ALA A 83 10.99 6.64 30.15
N LYS A 84 12.12 7.35 30.12
CA LYS A 84 12.86 7.77 31.32
C LYS A 84 12.09 8.87 32.05
N LEU A 85 11.27 8.49 33.04
CA LEU A 85 10.33 9.40 33.76
C LEU A 85 11.04 10.57 34.45
N GLU A 86 12.32 10.44 34.77
CA GLU A 86 13.15 11.51 35.33
C GLU A 86 13.21 12.76 34.43
N GLY A 87 12.97 12.60 33.12
CA GLY A 87 12.88 13.70 32.18
C GLY A 87 11.64 14.59 32.33
N GLY A 88 10.63 14.14 33.10
CA GLY A 88 9.44 14.91 33.42
C GLY A 88 8.75 15.52 32.17
N LEU A 89 8.41 16.82 32.25
CA LEU A 89 7.74 17.52 31.13
C LEU A 89 8.64 17.72 29.91
N ASP A 90 9.96 17.74 30.05
CA ASP A 90 10.87 17.87 28.91
C ASP A 90 10.78 16.66 27.99
N LEU A 91 10.49 15.49 28.55
CA LEU A 91 10.26 14.28 27.77
C LEU A 91 8.99 14.39 26.91
N LEU A 92 7.91 14.99 27.43
CA LEU A 92 6.68 15.25 26.65
C LEU A 92 6.97 16.22 25.50
N ASN A 93 7.73 17.29 25.78
CA ASN A 93 8.11 18.28 24.77
C ASN A 93 9.01 17.66 23.68
N ALA A 94 9.96 16.81 24.06
CA ALA A 94 10.84 16.12 23.11
C ALA A 94 10.03 15.16 22.22
N ASN A 95 9.12 14.36 22.79
CA ASN A 95 8.23 13.48 22.02
C ASN A 95 7.32 14.27 21.06
N ALA A 96 6.77 15.40 21.48
CA ALA A 96 5.95 16.25 20.63
C ALA A 96 6.76 16.78 19.41
N ARG A 97 8.03 17.17 19.63
CA ARG A 97 8.93 17.60 18.56
C ARG A 97 9.29 16.45 17.61
N LEU A 98 9.55 15.25 18.13
CA LEU A 98 9.81 14.08 17.30
C LEU A 98 8.61 13.76 16.42
N THR A 99 7.39 13.73 16.97
CA THR A 99 6.17 13.50 16.18
C THR A 99 5.96 14.58 15.12
N ALA A 100 6.24 15.84 15.45
CA ALA A 100 6.18 16.95 14.50
C ALA A 100 7.23 16.80 13.38
N GLU A 101 8.44 16.35 13.72
CA GLU A 101 9.52 16.13 12.74
C GLU A 101 9.21 14.95 11.80
N ILE A 102 8.70 13.83 12.32
CA ILE A 102 8.20 12.71 11.51
C ILE A 102 7.15 13.20 10.50
N ALA A 103 6.22 14.03 10.96
CA ALA A 103 5.19 14.61 10.07
C ALA A 103 5.78 15.59 9.04
N ARG A 104 6.77 16.40 9.44
CA ARG A 104 7.45 17.36 8.55
C ARG A 104 8.22 16.66 7.42
N VAL A 105 8.86 15.54 7.74
CA VAL A 105 9.68 14.76 6.79
C VAL A 105 8.84 13.79 5.95
N SER A 106 7.61 13.51 6.35
CA SER A 106 6.69 12.63 5.62
C SER A 106 6.46 13.12 4.19
N GLY A 107 6.68 12.24 3.22
CA GLY A 107 6.59 12.56 1.79
C GLY A 107 7.80 13.33 1.25
N VAL A 108 8.85 13.57 2.05
CA VAL A 108 10.14 14.11 1.60
C VAL A 108 11.12 12.97 1.37
N VAL A 109 11.35 12.14 2.38
CA VAL A 109 12.11 10.89 2.30
C VAL A 109 11.28 9.74 2.88
N PRO A 110 11.42 8.51 2.37
CA PRO A 110 10.73 7.35 2.90
C PRO A 110 11.09 7.10 4.37
N GLN A 111 10.08 6.83 5.19
CA GLN A 111 10.19 6.48 6.59
C GLN A 111 9.67 5.06 6.81
N VAL A 112 10.54 4.15 7.22
CA VAL A 112 10.15 2.75 7.52
C VAL A 112 10.31 2.49 9.01
N ALA A 113 9.22 2.12 9.67
CA ALA A 113 9.24 1.67 11.05
C ALA A 113 9.43 0.15 11.10
N VAL A 114 10.33 -0.33 11.95
CA VAL A 114 10.56 -1.75 12.20
C VAL A 114 10.40 -2.03 13.68
N VAL A 115 9.30 -2.69 14.05
CA VAL A 115 9.04 -3.03 15.46
C VAL A 115 9.67 -4.38 15.76
N THR A 116 10.76 -4.36 16.55
CA THR A 116 11.58 -5.53 16.89
C THR A 116 11.45 -5.96 18.36
N GLY A 117 10.73 -5.18 19.15
CA GLY A 117 10.46 -5.46 20.54
C GLY A 117 9.21 -4.72 21.01
N THR A 118 9.24 -4.15 22.20
CA THR A 118 8.10 -3.39 22.72
C THR A 118 8.07 -1.99 22.11
N CYS A 119 6.93 -1.64 21.50
CA CYS A 119 6.66 -0.32 20.96
C CYS A 119 5.31 0.19 21.51
N ALA A 120 5.36 1.14 22.45
CA ALA A 120 4.21 1.55 23.22
C ALA A 120 4.01 3.07 23.24
N GLY A 121 2.76 3.51 23.48
CA GLY A 121 2.42 4.92 23.66
C GLY A 121 2.78 5.78 22.46
N THR A 122 3.58 6.83 22.65
CA THR A 122 4.00 7.76 21.58
C THR A 122 4.84 7.06 20.51
N ASN A 123 5.69 6.08 20.88
CA ASN A 123 6.44 5.30 19.89
C ASN A 123 5.50 4.52 18.96
N ALA A 124 4.40 3.97 19.48
CA ALA A 124 3.40 3.30 18.64
C ALA A 124 2.71 4.26 17.67
N ILE A 125 2.46 5.50 18.08
CA ILE A 125 1.93 6.56 17.20
C ILE A 125 2.96 6.88 16.11
N ASN A 126 4.22 7.06 16.46
CA ASN A 126 5.30 7.37 15.53
C ASN A 126 5.55 6.23 14.54
N ALA A 127 5.55 4.98 14.99
CA ALA A 127 5.67 3.80 14.14
C ALA A 127 4.49 3.68 13.13
N ALA A 128 3.27 3.97 13.57
CA ALA A 128 2.08 3.97 12.72
C ALA A 128 2.03 5.16 11.74
N ALA A 129 2.70 6.27 12.07
CA ALA A 129 2.82 7.45 11.21
C ALA A 129 3.84 7.27 10.08
N ALA A 130 4.79 6.33 10.18
CA ALA A 130 5.73 6.00 9.12
C ALA A 130 5.02 5.56 7.84
N ASP A 131 5.71 5.64 6.71
CA ASP A 131 5.16 5.24 5.41
C ASP A 131 4.84 3.74 5.37
N VAL A 132 5.74 2.92 5.91
CA VAL A 132 5.58 1.46 6.05
C VAL A 132 5.99 1.02 7.45
N CYS A 133 5.17 0.20 8.09
CA CYS A 133 5.48 -0.43 9.38
C CYS A 133 5.69 -1.94 9.19
N VAL A 134 6.89 -2.43 9.48
CA VAL A 134 7.26 -3.85 9.54
C VAL A 134 7.28 -4.27 11.00
N MET A 135 6.75 -5.45 11.32
CA MET A 135 6.68 -5.92 12.72
C MET A 135 7.14 -7.36 12.83
N ALA A 136 8.06 -7.65 13.75
CA ALA A 136 8.45 -9.01 14.10
C ALA A 136 7.30 -9.71 14.86
N GLU A 137 7.13 -11.03 14.65
CA GLU A 137 6.03 -11.79 15.28
C GLU A 137 6.11 -11.84 16.82
N ASP A 138 7.32 -11.75 17.37
CA ASP A 138 7.60 -11.72 18.80
C ASP A 138 7.60 -10.30 19.40
N ALA A 139 7.34 -9.27 18.61
CA ALA A 139 7.25 -7.88 19.03
C ALA A 139 5.83 -7.49 19.48
N GLU A 140 5.73 -6.37 20.21
CA GLU A 140 4.49 -5.84 20.72
C GLU A 140 4.28 -4.38 20.29
N LEU A 141 3.06 -4.05 19.85
CA LEU A 141 2.68 -2.69 19.41
C LEU A 141 1.33 -2.30 20.03
N PHE A 142 1.29 -1.27 20.88
CA PHE A 142 0.07 -0.82 21.53
C PHE A 142 0.14 0.64 22.00
N LEU A 143 -0.99 1.34 22.01
CA LEU A 143 -1.09 2.67 22.65
C LEU A 143 -1.11 2.56 24.17
N ASN A 144 -1.98 1.70 24.69
CA ASN A 144 -2.11 1.37 26.09
C ASN A 144 -1.84 -0.11 26.28
N ALA A 145 -1.11 -0.45 27.33
CA ALA A 145 -0.78 -1.84 27.61
C ALA A 145 -2.05 -2.71 27.68
N PRO A 146 -2.09 -3.86 27.01
CA PRO A 146 -3.30 -4.69 26.93
C PRO A 146 -3.85 -5.12 28.28
N PHE A 147 -3.01 -5.19 29.32
CA PHE A 147 -3.46 -5.54 30.69
C PHE A 147 -4.27 -4.42 31.36
N ASN A 148 -4.16 -3.16 30.89
CA ASN A 148 -4.93 -2.01 31.39
C ASN A 148 -6.21 -1.75 30.58
N ALA A 149 -6.45 -2.50 29.47
CA ALA A 149 -7.63 -2.29 28.66
C ALA A 149 -8.91 -2.71 29.39
N GLU A 150 -9.99 -1.93 29.24
CA GLU A 150 -11.30 -2.22 29.83
C GLU A 150 -11.96 -3.44 29.16
N ASP A 151 -11.83 -3.54 27.84
CA ASP A 151 -12.23 -4.70 27.06
C ASP A 151 -11.03 -5.61 26.77
N LYS A 152 -11.27 -6.87 26.56
CA LYS A 152 -10.22 -7.86 26.27
C LYS A 152 -10.40 -8.44 24.89
N VAL A 153 -9.41 -8.17 24.03
CA VAL A 153 -9.32 -8.78 22.71
C VAL A 153 -8.14 -9.75 22.70
N ALA A 154 -8.37 -10.96 22.22
CA ALA A 154 -7.31 -11.96 22.13
C ALA A 154 -6.15 -11.46 21.26
N ASN A 155 -4.92 -11.71 21.76
CA ASN A 155 -3.67 -11.31 21.10
C ASN A 155 -3.52 -9.79 20.86
N ALA A 156 -4.19 -8.94 21.66
CA ALA A 156 -4.01 -7.50 21.61
C ALA A 156 -2.51 -7.14 21.76
N GLY A 157 -2.04 -6.23 20.90
CA GLY A 157 -0.63 -5.82 20.85
C GLY A 157 0.27 -6.71 19.97
N SER A 158 -0.13 -7.91 19.60
CA SER A 158 0.69 -8.80 18.76
C SER A 158 0.79 -8.31 17.30
N ALA A 159 1.77 -8.82 16.56
CA ALA A 159 1.94 -8.56 15.13
C ALA A 159 0.69 -8.95 14.32
N ALA A 160 0.07 -10.09 14.62
CA ALA A 160 -1.15 -10.53 13.96
C ALA A 160 -2.34 -9.59 14.25
N PHE A 161 -2.42 -9.01 15.45
CA PHE A 161 -3.41 -8.00 15.80
C PHE A 161 -3.15 -6.69 15.03
N ALA A 162 -1.92 -6.20 15.01
CA ALA A 162 -1.51 -4.99 14.30
C ALA A 162 -1.73 -5.11 12.78
N ALA A 163 -1.47 -6.29 12.19
CA ALA A 163 -1.74 -6.56 10.78
C ALA A 163 -3.25 -6.53 10.47
N LYS A 164 -4.11 -7.11 11.33
CA LYS A 164 -5.57 -7.06 11.18
C LYS A 164 -6.15 -5.66 11.38
N ALA A 165 -5.46 -4.83 12.16
CA ALA A 165 -5.82 -3.42 12.37
C ALA A 165 -5.35 -2.51 11.21
N GLY A 166 -4.49 -3.01 10.30
CA GLY A 166 -3.94 -2.25 9.19
C GLY A 166 -2.81 -1.29 9.62
N VAL A 167 -2.16 -1.56 10.74
CA VAL A 167 -0.98 -0.80 11.22
C VAL A 167 0.29 -1.45 10.72
N ALA A 168 0.51 -2.75 11.02
CA ALA A 168 1.63 -3.48 10.46
C ALA A 168 1.35 -3.79 8.97
N ALA A 169 2.15 -3.22 8.09
CA ALA A 169 2.09 -3.46 6.66
C ALA A 169 2.68 -4.82 6.30
N VAL A 170 3.75 -5.22 7.00
CA VAL A 170 4.42 -6.51 6.83
C VAL A 170 4.70 -7.11 8.21
N THR A 171 4.49 -8.42 8.35
CA THR A 171 4.92 -9.19 9.53
C THR A 171 6.06 -10.11 9.15
N ALA A 172 7.03 -10.32 10.04
CA ALA A 172 8.20 -11.14 9.82
C ALA A 172 8.45 -12.05 11.03
N ALA A 173 9.02 -13.22 10.81
CA ALA A 173 9.17 -14.25 11.83
C ALA A 173 9.94 -13.78 13.09
N ASP A 174 10.92 -12.90 12.90
CA ASP A 174 11.77 -12.35 13.96
C ASP A 174 12.35 -10.98 13.56
N ALA A 175 13.13 -10.35 14.44
CA ALA A 175 13.74 -9.06 14.20
C ALA A 175 14.75 -9.05 13.04
N VAL A 176 15.46 -10.16 12.78
CA VAL A 176 16.40 -10.29 11.66
C VAL A 176 15.65 -10.36 10.34
N ALA A 177 14.60 -11.15 10.29
CA ALA A 177 13.71 -11.23 9.13
C ALA A 177 13.01 -9.89 8.86
N ALA A 178 12.60 -9.17 9.92
CA ALA A 178 12.02 -7.84 9.81
C ALA A 178 13.02 -6.81 9.23
N ALA A 179 14.28 -6.87 9.63
CA ALA A 179 15.35 -6.03 9.07
C ALA A 179 15.57 -6.29 7.56
N LYS A 180 15.58 -7.55 7.14
CA LYS A 180 15.70 -7.93 5.72
C LYS A 180 14.48 -7.45 4.91
N GLN A 181 13.26 -7.57 5.47
CA GLN A 181 12.06 -7.05 4.82
C GLN A 181 12.11 -5.52 4.67
N ALA A 182 12.58 -4.82 5.71
CA ALA A 182 12.78 -3.37 5.65
C ALA A 182 13.80 -2.97 4.57
N ALA A 183 14.91 -3.69 4.44
CA ALA A 183 15.91 -3.46 3.39
C ALA A 183 15.29 -3.67 1.98
N SER A 184 14.49 -4.72 1.79
CA SER A 184 13.78 -4.96 0.52
C SER A 184 12.77 -3.86 0.20
N ILE A 185 12.06 -3.34 1.21
CA ILE A 185 11.13 -2.22 1.04
C ILE A 185 11.88 -0.94 0.68
N VAL A 186 12.96 -0.62 1.38
CA VAL A 186 13.82 0.55 1.10
C VAL A 186 14.34 0.50 -0.33
N ALA A 187 14.77 -0.65 -0.82
CA ALA A 187 15.24 -0.81 -2.21
C ALA A 187 14.17 -0.50 -3.26
N LEU A 188 12.90 -0.84 -3.01
CA LEU A 188 11.79 -0.58 -3.93
C LEU A 188 11.26 0.87 -3.86
N LEU A 189 11.57 1.59 -2.79
CA LEU A 189 11.20 3.01 -2.64
C LEU A 189 12.29 3.90 -3.26
N PRO A 190 11.95 5.02 -3.89
CA PRO A 190 12.95 6.02 -4.28
C PRO A 190 13.69 6.58 -3.07
N ALA A 191 14.90 7.10 -3.26
CA ALA A 191 15.66 7.72 -2.18
C ALA A 191 14.90 8.88 -1.51
N ASN A 192 14.16 9.66 -2.31
CA ASN A 192 13.35 10.79 -1.87
C ASN A 192 12.27 11.13 -2.91
N ASN A 193 11.42 12.09 -2.61
CA ASN A 193 10.31 12.50 -3.48
C ASN A 193 10.71 13.19 -4.80
N LEU A 194 11.98 13.55 -4.96
CA LEU A 194 12.54 14.13 -6.19
C LEU A 194 13.27 13.08 -7.04
N ALA A 195 13.59 11.92 -6.47
CA ALA A 195 14.23 10.82 -7.18
C ALA A 195 13.21 10.11 -8.10
N GLY A 196 13.73 9.54 -9.19
CA GLY A 196 12.94 8.64 -10.04
C GLY A 196 12.67 7.29 -9.36
N PRO A 197 11.81 6.44 -9.96
CA PRO A 197 11.60 5.08 -9.49
C PRO A 197 12.90 4.31 -9.40
N ALA A 198 13.01 3.41 -8.41
CA ALA A 198 14.15 2.52 -8.31
C ALA A 198 14.21 1.58 -9.54
N LEU A 199 15.42 1.31 -10.01
CA LEU A 199 15.67 0.47 -11.19
C LEU A 199 16.39 -0.81 -10.79
N PHE A 200 15.97 -1.91 -11.38
CA PHE A 200 16.48 -3.26 -11.16
C PHE A 200 16.76 -3.96 -12.48
N ASP A 201 17.43 -5.09 -12.42
CA ASP A 201 17.56 -5.98 -13.56
C ASP A 201 16.17 -6.50 -13.99
N PHE A 202 15.96 -6.61 -15.29
CA PHE A 202 14.71 -7.14 -15.83
C PHE A 202 14.59 -8.64 -15.55
N ALA A 203 13.40 -9.04 -15.08
CA ALA A 203 12.98 -10.43 -15.00
C ALA A 203 11.66 -10.66 -15.71
N ALA A 204 11.49 -11.83 -16.35
CA ALA A 204 10.22 -12.20 -16.95
C ALA A 204 9.17 -12.47 -15.84
N PRO A 205 7.87 -12.29 -16.12
CA PRO A 205 6.82 -12.65 -15.18
C PRO A 205 6.75 -14.17 -14.99
N SER A 206 6.39 -14.62 -13.80
CA SER A 206 6.30 -16.05 -13.47
C SER A 206 5.08 -16.74 -14.07
N LYS A 207 4.05 -15.97 -14.47
CA LYS A 207 2.77 -16.46 -14.97
C LYS A 207 2.27 -15.65 -16.16
N ALA A 208 1.32 -16.23 -16.92
CA ALA A 208 0.47 -15.49 -17.84
C ALA A 208 -0.83 -15.07 -17.16
N LEU A 209 -1.44 -13.97 -17.59
CA LEU A 209 -2.74 -13.54 -17.09
C LEU A 209 -3.81 -14.55 -17.48
N ASP A 210 -4.57 -15.04 -16.51
CA ASP A 210 -5.71 -15.95 -16.70
C ASP A 210 -6.98 -15.28 -16.19
N LEU A 211 -7.91 -14.99 -17.08
CA LEU A 211 -9.18 -14.35 -16.75
C LEU A 211 -10.25 -15.35 -16.30
N VAL A 212 -10.06 -16.63 -16.59
CA VAL A 212 -11.01 -17.69 -16.21
C VAL A 212 -10.78 -18.10 -14.77
N LYS A 213 -9.50 -18.32 -14.40
CA LYS A 213 -9.08 -18.64 -13.04
C LYS A 213 -8.40 -17.43 -12.40
N TYR A 214 -9.11 -16.32 -12.37
CA TYR A 214 -8.59 -15.07 -11.87
C TYR A 214 -8.43 -15.08 -10.33
N SER A 215 -7.25 -14.67 -9.88
CA SER A 215 -7.00 -14.14 -8.54
C SER A 215 -6.15 -12.87 -8.64
N ALA A 216 -6.24 -11.98 -7.68
CA ALA A 216 -5.40 -10.78 -7.65
C ALA A 216 -3.91 -11.14 -7.61
N ALA A 217 -3.53 -12.17 -6.86
CA ALA A 217 -2.16 -12.65 -6.78
C ALA A 217 -1.63 -13.17 -8.12
N ASP A 218 -2.44 -13.93 -8.89
CA ASP A 218 -2.04 -14.41 -10.20
C ASP A 218 -1.96 -13.28 -11.23
N ALA A 219 -2.85 -12.30 -11.15
CA ALA A 219 -2.80 -11.11 -12.01
C ALA A 219 -1.55 -10.26 -11.74
N ILE A 220 -1.15 -10.11 -10.47
CA ILE A 220 0.11 -9.46 -10.09
C ILE A 220 1.30 -10.24 -10.65
N ALA A 221 1.34 -11.56 -10.45
CA ALA A 221 2.42 -12.42 -10.96
C ALA A 221 2.52 -12.45 -12.49
N ALA A 222 1.43 -12.14 -13.21
CA ALA A 222 1.42 -11.99 -14.65
C ALA A 222 1.96 -10.63 -15.16
N LEU A 223 1.93 -9.60 -14.32
CA LEU A 223 2.36 -8.25 -14.66
C LEU A 223 3.75 -7.92 -14.11
N ALA A 224 4.02 -8.29 -12.86
CA ALA A 224 5.28 -8.00 -12.18
C ALA A 224 6.42 -8.87 -12.68
N ASP A 225 7.64 -8.39 -12.51
CA ASP A 225 8.85 -9.18 -12.68
C ASP A 225 8.93 -10.27 -11.61
N GLU A 226 9.40 -11.46 -11.97
CA GLU A 226 9.47 -12.59 -11.05
C GLU A 226 10.32 -12.28 -9.82
N GLY A 227 9.81 -12.59 -8.64
CA GLY A 227 10.50 -12.40 -7.36
C GLY A 227 10.59 -10.95 -6.86
N SER A 228 10.03 -9.98 -7.59
CA SER A 228 10.13 -8.56 -7.23
C SER A 228 9.07 -8.07 -6.23
N THR A 229 8.06 -8.87 -5.92
CA THR A 229 6.89 -8.40 -5.17
C THR A 229 7.09 -8.39 -3.66
N VAL A 230 6.76 -7.27 -3.02
CA VAL A 230 6.62 -7.13 -1.56
C VAL A 230 5.21 -6.67 -1.25
N GLU A 231 4.34 -7.58 -0.79
CA GLU A 231 2.95 -7.25 -0.48
C GLU A 231 2.86 -6.45 0.82
N LEU A 232 2.15 -5.31 0.77
CA LEU A 232 1.84 -4.47 1.93
C LEU A 232 0.41 -4.71 2.39
N TYR A 233 0.20 -4.80 3.71
CA TYR A 233 -1.10 -4.94 4.36
C TYR A 233 -1.86 -6.23 3.99
N ALA A 234 -1.18 -7.36 3.80
CA ALA A 234 -1.82 -8.65 3.51
C ALA A 234 -2.89 -9.08 4.54
N GLY A 235 -2.71 -8.71 5.81
CA GLY A 235 -3.66 -8.98 6.91
C GLY A 235 -4.92 -8.11 6.92
N TYR A 236 -4.98 -7.02 6.13
CA TYR A 236 -6.03 -6.01 6.16
C TYR A 236 -6.68 -5.85 4.78
N GLY A 237 -8.01 -5.77 4.70
CA GLY A 237 -8.72 -5.52 3.43
C GLY A 237 -8.38 -6.54 2.34
N LYS A 238 -8.56 -7.84 2.62
CA LYS A 238 -8.02 -8.96 1.84
C LYS A 238 -8.47 -9.05 0.38
N ASN A 239 -9.61 -8.43 0.02
CA ASN A 239 -10.11 -8.43 -1.36
C ASN A 239 -9.42 -7.37 -2.26
N ILE A 240 -8.36 -6.73 -1.76
CA ILE A 240 -7.42 -5.94 -2.54
C ILE A 240 -6.01 -6.35 -2.13
N VAL A 241 -5.13 -6.58 -3.10
CA VAL A 241 -3.72 -6.92 -2.92
C VAL A 241 -2.87 -5.73 -3.39
N THR A 242 -1.89 -5.31 -2.57
CA THR A 242 -1.15 -4.06 -2.78
C THR A 242 0.36 -4.27 -2.62
N PRO A 243 1.06 -4.92 -3.56
CA PRO A 243 2.51 -5.02 -3.53
C PRO A 243 3.20 -3.79 -4.10
N LEU A 244 4.36 -3.45 -3.55
CA LEU A 244 5.43 -2.85 -4.32
C LEU A 244 6.09 -3.95 -5.16
N ALA A 245 6.45 -3.64 -6.40
CA ALA A 245 6.99 -4.62 -7.34
C ALA A 245 7.83 -3.92 -8.42
N THR A 246 8.38 -4.68 -9.37
CA THR A 246 8.94 -4.11 -10.59
C THR A 246 8.19 -4.60 -11.82
N ILE A 247 8.15 -3.76 -12.85
CA ILE A 247 7.74 -4.12 -14.23
C ILE A 247 8.83 -3.64 -15.16
N ASN A 248 9.42 -4.56 -15.93
CA ASN A 248 10.59 -4.29 -16.78
C ASN A 248 11.73 -3.62 -16.00
N GLY A 249 11.98 -4.06 -14.77
CA GLY A 249 13.03 -3.55 -13.89
C GLY A 249 12.73 -2.21 -13.23
N SER A 250 11.61 -1.54 -13.51
CA SER A 250 11.25 -0.27 -12.87
C SER A 250 10.27 -0.49 -11.73
N ALA A 251 10.52 0.13 -10.57
CA ALA A 251 9.65 0.01 -9.40
C ALA A 251 8.26 0.62 -9.66
N VAL A 252 7.22 -0.13 -9.29
CA VAL A 252 5.81 0.25 -9.42
C VAL A 252 5.03 -0.20 -8.18
N GLY A 253 3.92 0.47 -7.90
CA GLY A 253 2.90 -0.04 -7.00
C GLY A 253 1.80 -0.75 -7.80
N ILE A 254 1.46 -1.99 -7.46
CA ILE A 254 0.34 -2.68 -8.08
C ILE A 254 -0.81 -2.76 -7.08
N LEU A 255 -2.01 -2.39 -7.53
CA LEU A 255 -3.25 -2.51 -6.77
C LEU A 255 -4.17 -3.43 -7.55
N ALA A 256 -4.38 -4.66 -7.08
CA ALA A 256 -5.25 -5.63 -7.75
C ALA A 256 -6.46 -5.98 -6.86
N THR A 257 -7.65 -5.93 -7.45
CA THR A 257 -8.88 -6.36 -6.77
C THR A 257 -9.09 -7.85 -6.98
N GLU A 258 -9.60 -8.54 -5.95
CA GLU A 258 -10.17 -9.88 -6.10
C GLU A 258 -11.54 -9.83 -6.78
N LYS A 259 -11.91 -10.92 -7.43
CA LYS A 259 -13.28 -11.12 -7.93
C LYS A 259 -14.24 -11.39 -6.75
N ALA A 260 -14.37 -10.38 -5.90
CA ALA A 260 -15.18 -10.38 -4.69
C ALA A 260 -15.62 -8.97 -4.36
N ALA A 261 -16.60 -8.81 -3.47
CA ALA A 261 -17.07 -7.50 -3.04
C ALA A 261 -16.07 -6.79 -2.12
N LEU A 262 -15.90 -5.48 -2.31
CA LEU A 262 -14.93 -4.64 -1.61
C LEU A 262 -15.56 -3.98 -0.38
N CYS A 263 -14.97 -4.14 0.79
CA CYS A 263 -15.40 -3.53 2.05
C CYS A 263 -14.66 -2.21 2.34
N HIS A 264 -15.10 -1.51 3.38
CA HIS A 264 -14.46 -0.27 3.85
C HIS A 264 -12.95 -0.42 4.11
N LYS A 265 -12.48 -1.59 4.60
CA LYS A 265 -11.06 -1.87 4.81
C LYS A 265 -10.28 -1.98 3.50
N CYS A 266 -10.90 -2.55 2.47
CA CYS A 266 -10.30 -2.67 1.15
C CYS A 266 -10.01 -1.30 0.54
N THR A 267 -10.99 -0.41 0.56
CA THR A 267 -10.83 0.96 0.03
C THR A 267 -9.90 1.82 0.87
N ALA A 268 -9.90 1.65 2.20
CA ALA A 268 -8.95 2.34 3.09
C ALA A 268 -7.51 1.92 2.80
N LYS A 269 -7.24 0.61 2.63
CA LYS A 269 -5.95 0.06 2.23
C LYS A 269 -5.49 0.62 0.88
N ALA A 270 -6.37 0.57 -0.11
CA ALA A 270 -6.09 1.09 -1.45
C ALA A 270 -5.71 2.58 -1.42
N ALA A 271 -6.47 3.40 -0.69
CA ALA A 271 -6.20 4.83 -0.55
C ALA A 271 -4.85 5.11 0.12
N ARG A 272 -4.50 4.37 1.17
CA ARG A 272 -3.18 4.48 1.84
C ARG A 272 -2.05 4.14 0.88
N PHE A 273 -2.21 3.04 0.13
CA PHE A 273 -1.20 2.56 -0.82
C PHE A 273 -0.98 3.54 -1.98
N VAL A 274 -2.06 4.06 -2.59
CA VAL A 274 -1.94 5.07 -3.66
C VAL A 274 -1.28 6.35 -3.15
N ARG A 275 -1.57 6.78 -1.92
CA ARG A 275 -0.88 7.96 -1.34
C ARG A 275 0.60 7.73 -1.10
N LEU A 276 1.00 6.54 -0.67
CA LEU A 276 2.42 6.17 -0.56
C LEU A 276 3.10 6.27 -1.93
N CYS A 277 2.51 5.67 -2.95
CA CYS A 277 3.06 5.70 -4.30
C CYS A 277 3.13 7.14 -4.86
N ASP A 278 2.07 7.94 -4.67
CA ASP A 278 2.04 9.33 -5.15
C ASP A 278 3.05 10.24 -4.43
N ALA A 279 3.26 10.03 -3.12
CA ALA A 279 4.23 10.81 -2.35
C ALA A 279 5.67 10.68 -2.89
N TYR A 280 6.00 9.52 -3.43
CA TYR A 280 7.33 9.20 -3.94
C TYR A 280 7.37 9.00 -5.48
N SER A 281 6.36 9.47 -6.19
CA SER A 281 6.27 9.39 -7.65
C SER A 281 6.42 7.95 -8.22
N ILE A 282 6.04 6.94 -7.44
CA ILE A 282 6.01 5.54 -7.87
C ILE A 282 4.78 5.34 -8.77
N PRO A 283 4.92 4.87 -10.02
CA PRO A 283 3.78 4.58 -10.88
C PRO A 283 2.82 3.56 -10.25
N VAL A 284 1.52 3.74 -10.46
CA VAL A 284 0.48 2.83 -9.95
C VAL A 284 -0.18 2.08 -11.08
N VAL A 285 -0.16 0.75 -11.01
CA VAL A 285 -0.91 -0.13 -11.91
C VAL A 285 -2.10 -0.70 -11.15
N THR A 286 -3.32 -0.35 -11.55
CA THR A 286 -4.55 -0.83 -10.94
C THR A 286 -5.16 -1.93 -11.78
N VAL A 287 -5.35 -3.13 -11.24
CA VAL A 287 -6.02 -4.24 -11.92
C VAL A 287 -7.42 -4.41 -11.34
N VAL A 288 -8.44 -4.21 -12.18
CA VAL A 288 -9.83 -4.19 -11.77
C VAL A 288 -10.56 -5.43 -12.28
N ASN A 289 -11.00 -6.26 -11.33
CA ASN A 289 -11.94 -7.34 -11.54
C ASN A 289 -12.66 -7.59 -10.20
N THR A 290 -13.86 -7.02 -10.02
CA THR A 290 -14.55 -7.05 -8.73
C THR A 290 -16.06 -7.07 -8.89
N GLU A 291 -16.75 -7.73 -7.96
CA GLU A 291 -18.23 -7.70 -7.85
C GLU A 291 -18.79 -6.33 -7.39
N GLY A 292 -17.90 -5.34 -7.21
CA GLY A 292 -18.28 -4.03 -6.68
C GLY A 292 -18.10 -3.92 -5.17
N PHE A 293 -18.90 -3.08 -4.53
CA PHE A 293 -18.84 -2.86 -3.08
C PHE A 293 -19.77 -3.81 -2.32
N VAL A 294 -19.40 -4.13 -1.07
CA VAL A 294 -20.21 -4.96 -0.17
C VAL A 294 -21.58 -4.32 0.00
N LYS A 295 -22.64 -5.12 -0.23
CA LYS A 295 -24.04 -4.71 -0.04
C LYS A 295 -24.44 -4.96 1.41
N SER A 296 -23.99 -4.09 2.32
CA SER A 296 -24.22 -4.24 3.76
C SER A 296 -24.37 -2.88 4.45
N GLU A 297 -25.48 -2.68 5.14
CA GLU A 297 -25.70 -1.49 5.98
C GLU A 297 -24.65 -1.40 7.10
N GLY A 298 -24.16 -2.54 7.61
CA GLY A 298 -23.10 -2.58 8.60
C GLY A 298 -21.73 -2.11 8.05
N ASP A 299 -21.42 -2.40 6.78
CA ASP A 299 -20.21 -1.88 6.14
C ASP A 299 -20.33 -0.38 5.88
N ASP A 300 -21.50 0.11 5.46
CA ASP A 300 -21.75 1.54 5.28
C ASP A 300 -21.65 2.30 6.61
N GLN A 301 -22.19 1.75 7.69
CA GLN A 301 -22.04 2.30 9.05
C GLN A 301 -20.59 2.29 9.51
N ALA A 302 -19.81 1.26 9.17
CA ALA A 302 -18.37 1.18 9.44
C ALA A 302 -17.54 2.14 8.57
N GLY A 303 -18.15 2.80 7.60
CA GLY A 303 -17.55 3.81 6.74
C GLY A 303 -17.35 3.41 5.28
N GLY A 304 -18.11 2.46 4.75
CA GLY A 304 -18.04 2.01 3.36
C GLY A 304 -18.04 3.16 2.35
N ILE A 305 -19.07 4.00 2.40
CA ILE A 305 -19.21 5.17 1.50
C ILE A 305 -18.06 6.16 1.72
N ARG A 306 -17.70 6.43 2.97
CA ARG A 306 -16.63 7.37 3.33
C ARG A 306 -15.27 6.93 2.78
N GLN A 307 -14.91 5.64 2.93
CA GLN A 307 -13.65 5.11 2.44
C GLN A 307 -13.64 4.99 0.90
N ALA A 308 -14.78 4.70 0.27
CA ALA A 308 -14.88 4.73 -1.19
C ALA A 308 -14.67 6.15 -1.74
N ALA A 309 -15.27 7.17 -1.12
CA ALA A 309 -15.06 8.57 -1.47
C ALA A 309 -13.61 9.00 -1.24
N ARG A 310 -12.98 8.55 -0.14
CA ARG A 310 -11.56 8.79 0.13
C ARG A 310 -10.67 8.19 -0.97
N MET A 311 -10.91 6.94 -1.36
CA MET A 311 -10.14 6.28 -2.41
C MET A 311 -10.31 7.00 -3.75
N ALA A 312 -11.54 7.35 -4.14
CA ALA A 312 -11.82 8.09 -5.36
C ALA A 312 -11.07 9.44 -5.39
N GLY A 313 -11.11 10.20 -4.29
CA GLY A 313 -10.40 11.48 -4.16
C GLY A 313 -8.89 11.32 -4.22
N VAL A 314 -8.33 10.36 -3.49
CA VAL A 314 -6.89 10.07 -3.50
C VAL A 314 -6.41 9.66 -4.90
N TYR A 315 -7.15 8.77 -5.57
CA TYR A 315 -6.79 8.30 -6.91
C TYR A 315 -6.89 9.44 -7.95
N ALA A 316 -7.92 10.29 -7.85
CA ALA A 316 -8.06 11.44 -8.74
C ALA A 316 -6.97 12.49 -8.51
N GLU A 317 -6.60 12.75 -7.25
CA GLU A 317 -5.57 13.74 -6.91
C GLU A 317 -4.14 13.25 -7.18
N ALA A 318 -3.88 11.95 -7.24
CA ALA A 318 -2.55 11.40 -7.47
C ALA A 318 -1.95 11.92 -8.78
N THR A 319 -0.72 12.45 -8.70
CA THR A 319 0.02 13.01 -9.85
C THR A 319 0.96 12.02 -10.48
N THR A 320 1.33 10.96 -9.76
CA THR A 320 2.12 9.86 -10.33
C THR A 320 1.40 9.22 -11.52
N VAL A 321 2.15 8.49 -12.34
CA VAL A 321 1.57 7.75 -13.48
C VAL A 321 0.60 6.69 -12.96
N LYS A 322 -0.59 6.62 -13.57
CA LYS A 322 -1.64 5.66 -13.22
C LYS A 322 -2.10 4.92 -14.47
N VAL A 323 -1.90 3.62 -14.48
CA VAL A 323 -2.37 2.73 -15.55
C VAL A 323 -3.42 1.78 -14.96
N ALA A 324 -4.62 1.74 -15.53
CA ALA A 324 -5.65 0.81 -15.12
C ALA A 324 -5.79 -0.34 -16.12
N VAL A 325 -5.87 -1.56 -15.63
CA VAL A 325 -6.13 -2.79 -16.39
C VAL A 325 -7.52 -3.28 -16.02
N LEU A 326 -8.45 -3.23 -16.96
CA LEU A 326 -9.81 -3.74 -16.79
C LEU A 326 -9.78 -5.23 -17.14
N ALA A 327 -9.47 -6.06 -16.14
CA ALA A 327 -9.21 -7.50 -16.31
C ALA A 327 -10.46 -8.37 -16.17
N GLY A 328 -11.60 -7.77 -15.87
CA GLY A 328 -12.86 -8.49 -15.69
C GLY A 328 -14.01 -7.53 -15.44
N GLU A 329 -14.74 -7.70 -14.35
CA GLU A 329 -15.85 -6.83 -14.01
C GLU A 329 -15.37 -5.48 -13.44
N ALA A 330 -15.67 -4.40 -14.16
CA ALA A 330 -15.44 -3.02 -13.75
C ALA A 330 -16.76 -2.24 -13.90
N VAL A 331 -17.66 -2.42 -12.93
CA VAL A 331 -19.05 -1.98 -13.02
C VAL A 331 -19.35 -0.84 -12.05
N GLY A 332 -20.00 0.21 -12.56
CA GLY A 332 -20.52 1.33 -11.78
C GLY A 332 -19.47 1.99 -10.89
N PRO A 333 -19.72 2.11 -9.57
CA PRO A 333 -18.78 2.78 -8.66
C PRO A 333 -17.38 2.16 -8.62
N ALA A 334 -17.22 0.85 -8.89
CA ALA A 334 -15.90 0.21 -8.92
C ALA A 334 -15.04 0.78 -10.05
N TYR A 335 -15.58 0.92 -11.26
CA TYR A 335 -14.90 1.60 -12.36
C TYR A 335 -14.54 3.05 -11.99
N THR A 336 -15.50 3.79 -11.42
CA THR A 336 -15.31 5.19 -11.05
C THR A 336 -14.18 5.37 -10.04
N VAL A 337 -14.09 4.50 -9.03
CA VAL A 337 -13.13 4.61 -7.93
C VAL A 337 -11.72 4.13 -8.33
N PHE A 338 -11.62 3.08 -9.15
CA PHE A 338 -10.35 2.39 -9.38
C PHE A 338 -9.78 2.56 -10.80
N ALA A 339 -10.55 3.08 -11.77
CA ALA A 339 -10.11 3.17 -13.15
C ALA A 339 -10.36 4.52 -13.82
N ALA A 340 -11.46 5.19 -13.54
CA ALA A 340 -11.90 6.38 -14.28
C ALA A 340 -10.86 7.51 -14.34
N CYS A 341 -10.08 7.72 -13.26
CA CYS A 341 -9.06 8.75 -13.17
C CYS A 341 -7.63 8.23 -13.48
N ALA A 342 -7.48 7.06 -14.10
CA ALA A 342 -6.20 6.60 -14.63
C ALA A 342 -5.77 7.44 -15.84
N ASP A 343 -4.47 7.55 -16.05
CA ASP A 343 -3.91 8.25 -17.22
C ASP A 343 -4.01 7.41 -18.50
N TRP A 344 -4.03 6.08 -18.33
CA TRP A 344 -4.22 5.12 -19.41
C TRP A 344 -4.98 3.90 -18.91
N ARG A 345 -5.96 3.46 -19.67
CA ARG A 345 -6.85 2.33 -19.32
C ARG A 345 -6.77 1.27 -20.42
N VAL A 346 -6.36 0.08 -20.03
CA VAL A 346 -6.26 -1.09 -20.92
C VAL A 346 -7.44 -2.02 -20.64
N ALA A 347 -8.34 -2.19 -21.59
CA ALA A 347 -9.42 -3.16 -21.50
C ALA A 347 -8.92 -4.52 -22.02
N VAL A 348 -8.94 -5.53 -21.14
CA VAL A 348 -8.58 -6.90 -21.56
C VAL A 348 -9.78 -7.56 -22.23
N GLN A 349 -9.57 -8.24 -23.35
CA GLN A 349 -10.64 -8.95 -24.05
C GLN A 349 -11.39 -9.91 -23.13
N GLY A 350 -12.72 -9.77 -23.10
CA GLY A 350 -13.59 -10.49 -22.18
C GLY A 350 -13.96 -9.74 -20.90
N CYS A 351 -13.43 -8.54 -20.67
CA CYS A 351 -13.87 -7.68 -19.56
C CYS A 351 -15.30 -7.14 -19.79
N THR A 352 -15.93 -6.76 -18.69
CA THR A 352 -17.25 -6.08 -18.66
C THR A 352 -17.09 -4.71 -18.02
N VAL A 353 -17.29 -3.66 -18.81
CA VAL A 353 -17.28 -2.27 -18.35
C VAL A 353 -18.68 -1.69 -18.51
N ALA A 354 -19.36 -1.39 -17.43
CA ALA A 354 -20.76 -1.01 -17.48
C ALA A 354 -21.16 -0.06 -16.33
N PRO A 355 -22.14 0.81 -16.54
CA PRO A 355 -22.69 1.64 -15.45
C PRO A 355 -23.44 0.82 -14.40
N LEU A 356 -24.02 -0.32 -14.80
CA LEU A 356 -24.74 -1.26 -13.95
C LEU A 356 -24.53 -2.68 -14.48
N ALA A 357 -24.54 -3.70 -13.60
CA ALA A 357 -24.41 -5.09 -14.01
C ALA A 357 -25.42 -5.45 -15.12
N PRO A 358 -25.02 -6.17 -16.18
CA PRO A 358 -25.84 -6.40 -17.37
C PRO A 358 -27.26 -6.93 -17.07
N GLU A 359 -27.38 -7.91 -16.14
CA GLU A 359 -28.69 -8.44 -15.75
C GLU A 359 -29.59 -7.38 -15.10
N ALA A 360 -29.02 -6.53 -14.24
CA ALA A 360 -29.77 -5.45 -13.61
C ALA A 360 -30.13 -4.34 -14.62
N ALA A 361 -29.22 -4.02 -15.54
CA ALA A 361 -29.43 -3.01 -16.57
C ALA A 361 -30.61 -3.41 -17.49
N VAL A 362 -30.63 -4.66 -17.97
CA VAL A 362 -31.68 -5.12 -18.88
C VAL A 362 -33.06 -5.23 -18.20
N THR A 363 -33.06 -5.52 -16.89
CA THR A 363 -34.28 -5.55 -16.10
C THR A 363 -34.96 -4.15 -16.05
N VAL A 364 -34.17 -3.09 -16.12
CA VAL A 364 -34.68 -1.71 -16.20
C VAL A 364 -35.02 -1.33 -17.64
N LEU A 365 -34.09 -1.59 -18.58
CA LEU A 365 -34.22 -1.13 -19.98
C LEU A 365 -35.29 -1.88 -20.80
N TYR A 366 -35.42 -3.18 -20.55
CA TYR A 366 -36.31 -4.09 -21.29
C TYR A 366 -37.37 -4.72 -20.41
N LYS A 367 -37.81 -4.00 -19.39
CA LYS A 367 -38.78 -4.48 -18.39
C LYS A 367 -39.99 -5.11 -19.04
N ASP A 368 -40.68 -4.39 -19.91
CA ASP A 368 -41.94 -4.82 -20.51
C ASP A 368 -41.80 -6.05 -21.42
N GLU A 369 -40.69 -6.11 -22.18
CA GLU A 369 -40.38 -7.25 -23.04
C GLU A 369 -40.05 -8.51 -22.22
N ILE A 370 -39.28 -8.35 -21.13
CA ILE A 370 -38.91 -9.44 -20.25
C ILE A 370 -40.13 -9.99 -19.51
N PHE A 371 -40.99 -9.14 -19.01
CA PHE A 371 -42.20 -9.57 -18.28
C PHE A 371 -43.30 -10.12 -19.20
N ALA A 372 -43.30 -9.78 -20.49
CA ALA A 372 -44.20 -10.36 -21.47
C ALA A 372 -43.75 -11.73 -22.02
N SER A 373 -42.53 -12.20 -21.65
CA SER A 373 -41.99 -13.47 -22.12
C SER A 373 -42.54 -14.66 -21.31
N ASP A 374 -42.65 -15.83 -21.95
CA ASP A 374 -43.07 -17.08 -21.30
C ASP A 374 -42.10 -17.54 -20.21
N ASN A 375 -40.81 -17.09 -20.27
CA ASN A 375 -39.77 -17.43 -19.30
C ASN A 375 -38.89 -16.21 -19.00
N ILE A 376 -39.25 -15.49 -17.95
CA ILE A 376 -38.59 -14.26 -17.50
C ILE A 376 -37.09 -14.49 -17.27
N VAL A 377 -36.67 -15.59 -16.64
CA VAL A 377 -35.30 -15.87 -16.32
C VAL A 377 -34.44 -16.06 -17.59
N ASN A 378 -34.92 -16.81 -18.55
CA ASN A 378 -34.26 -17.03 -19.82
C ASN A 378 -34.22 -15.75 -20.67
N ALA A 379 -35.30 -15.00 -20.69
CA ALA A 379 -35.36 -13.72 -21.38
C ALA A 379 -34.37 -12.70 -20.79
N THR A 380 -34.32 -12.59 -19.48
CA THR A 380 -33.33 -11.75 -18.78
C THR A 380 -31.89 -12.14 -19.13
N LYS A 381 -31.55 -13.44 -19.05
CA LYS A 381 -30.21 -13.92 -19.40
C LYS A 381 -29.83 -13.64 -20.86
N ALA A 382 -30.76 -13.90 -21.78
CA ALA A 382 -30.51 -13.65 -23.20
C ALA A 382 -30.29 -12.17 -23.50
N LYS A 383 -31.13 -11.29 -22.93
CA LYS A 383 -30.97 -9.84 -23.07
C LYS A 383 -29.70 -9.33 -22.41
N ALA A 384 -29.35 -9.85 -21.22
CA ALA A 384 -28.13 -9.48 -20.52
C ALA A 384 -26.86 -9.88 -21.32
N ALA A 385 -26.84 -11.07 -21.91
CA ALA A 385 -25.73 -11.51 -22.75
C ALA A 385 -25.58 -10.65 -24.02
N ALA A 386 -26.68 -10.29 -24.67
CA ALA A 386 -26.67 -9.38 -25.82
C ALA A 386 -26.16 -7.98 -25.43
N TYR A 387 -26.72 -7.41 -24.36
CA TYR A 387 -26.31 -6.11 -23.82
C TYR A 387 -24.83 -6.10 -23.40
N ALA A 388 -24.37 -7.13 -22.72
CA ALA A 388 -22.96 -7.25 -22.31
C ALA A 388 -22.03 -7.24 -23.53
N LYS A 389 -22.38 -7.99 -24.58
CA LYS A 389 -21.57 -8.06 -25.81
C LYS A 389 -21.54 -6.74 -26.57
N GLU A 390 -22.68 -6.08 -26.70
CA GLU A 390 -22.85 -4.88 -27.52
C GLU A 390 -22.38 -3.61 -26.81
N VAL A 391 -22.75 -3.45 -25.52
CA VAL A 391 -22.61 -2.19 -24.78
C VAL A 391 -21.49 -2.22 -23.75
N CYS A 392 -21.15 -3.41 -23.19
CA CYS A 392 -20.25 -3.53 -22.03
C CYS A 392 -18.91 -4.20 -22.38
N SER A 393 -18.66 -4.54 -23.63
CA SER A 393 -17.43 -5.23 -24.05
C SER A 393 -16.20 -4.30 -24.05
N ALA A 394 -14.99 -4.88 -24.12
CA ALA A 394 -13.75 -4.13 -24.28
C ALA A 394 -13.79 -3.18 -25.49
N ASN A 395 -14.36 -3.65 -26.62
CA ASN A 395 -14.54 -2.82 -27.81
C ASN A 395 -15.47 -1.63 -27.58
N ALA A 396 -16.59 -1.87 -26.89
CA ALA A 396 -17.53 -0.80 -26.54
C ALA A 396 -16.87 0.20 -25.57
N ALA A 397 -16.08 -0.28 -24.59
CA ALA A 397 -15.38 0.57 -23.65
C ALA A 397 -14.42 1.54 -24.36
N VAL A 398 -13.66 1.07 -25.35
CA VAL A 398 -12.76 1.95 -26.15
C VAL A 398 -13.57 2.89 -27.04
N ALA A 399 -14.59 2.38 -27.74
CA ALA A 399 -15.43 3.20 -28.60
C ALA A 399 -16.11 4.38 -27.88
N ASN A 400 -16.41 4.20 -26.59
CA ASN A 400 -17.06 5.22 -25.75
C ASN A 400 -16.09 5.97 -24.82
N GLY A 401 -14.77 5.77 -24.95
CA GLY A 401 -13.75 6.45 -24.15
C GLY A 401 -13.68 6.00 -22.67
N ALA A 402 -14.28 4.85 -22.34
CA ALA A 402 -14.10 4.22 -21.03
C ALA A 402 -12.80 3.43 -20.91
N ALA A 403 -12.14 3.13 -22.02
CA ALA A 403 -10.79 2.60 -22.09
C ALA A 403 -10.04 3.24 -23.24
N ASP A 404 -8.70 3.19 -23.22
CA ASP A 404 -7.82 3.83 -24.19
C ASP A 404 -7.18 2.81 -25.15
N ALA A 405 -7.07 1.54 -24.71
CA ALA A 405 -6.52 0.44 -25.50
C ALA A 405 -7.21 -0.89 -25.18
N ILE A 406 -7.08 -1.83 -26.11
CA ILE A 406 -7.51 -3.21 -25.94
C ILE A 406 -6.28 -4.11 -25.96
N ALA A 407 -6.24 -5.10 -25.08
CA ALA A 407 -5.22 -6.14 -25.07
C ALA A 407 -5.87 -7.52 -24.84
N ASP A 408 -5.23 -8.57 -25.36
CA ASP A 408 -5.51 -9.92 -24.94
C ASP A 408 -4.78 -10.23 -23.62
N ALA A 409 -5.19 -11.29 -22.94
CA ALA A 409 -4.53 -11.73 -21.70
C ALA A 409 -3.02 -11.94 -21.88
N ALA A 410 -2.59 -12.45 -23.02
CA ALA A 410 -1.17 -12.66 -23.34
C ALA A 410 -0.39 -11.36 -23.59
N THR A 411 -1.04 -10.31 -24.06
CA THR A 411 -0.40 -9.02 -24.42
C THR A 411 -0.61 -7.93 -23.37
N ALA A 412 -1.43 -8.19 -22.34
CA ALA A 412 -1.79 -7.21 -21.31
C ALA A 412 -0.56 -6.62 -20.60
N ARG A 413 0.44 -7.43 -20.23
CA ARG A 413 1.70 -6.96 -19.62
C ARG A 413 2.45 -6.01 -20.56
N GLY A 414 2.57 -6.37 -21.84
CA GLY A 414 3.22 -5.52 -22.83
C GLY A 414 2.52 -4.16 -22.99
N ALA A 415 1.19 -4.16 -22.99
CA ALA A 415 0.39 -2.93 -23.06
C ALA A 415 0.59 -2.05 -21.81
N VAL A 416 0.67 -2.64 -20.61
CA VAL A 416 0.97 -1.93 -19.37
C VAL A 416 2.38 -1.34 -19.40
N ALA A 417 3.39 -2.13 -19.78
CA ALA A 417 4.78 -1.68 -19.87
C ALA A 417 4.94 -0.52 -20.88
N GLN A 418 4.29 -0.61 -22.03
CA GLN A 418 4.26 0.45 -23.03
C GLN A 418 3.59 1.73 -22.49
N ALA A 419 2.48 1.60 -21.76
CA ALA A 419 1.79 2.75 -21.15
C ALA A 419 2.66 3.42 -20.09
N LEU A 420 3.35 2.65 -19.24
CA LEU A 420 4.29 3.17 -18.25
C LEU A 420 5.44 3.94 -18.91
N ASP A 421 6.03 3.40 -19.96
CA ASP A 421 7.11 4.05 -20.73
C ASP A 421 6.62 5.34 -21.41
N MET A 422 5.48 5.28 -22.11
CA MET A 422 4.87 6.44 -22.77
C MET A 422 4.59 7.59 -21.79
N LEU A 423 4.21 7.27 -20.55
CA LEU A 423 3.83 8.23 -19.52
C LEU A 423 4.99 8.60 -18.58
N ALA A 424 6.19 8.04 -18.74
CA ALA A 424 7.32 8.25 -17.84
C ALA A 424 7.69 9.74 -17.64
N SER A 425 7.49 10.55 -18.68
CA SER A 425 7.75 12.00 -18.61
C SER A 425 6.53 12.85 -18.21
N LYS A 426 5.42 12.23 -17.81
CA LYS A 426 4.20 12.94 -17.39
C LYS A 426 4.50 14.03 -16.36
N ARG A 427 3.92 15.20 -16.57
CA ARG A 427 3.93 16.32 -15.62
C ARG A 427 2.50 16.78 -15.40
N THR A 428 2.08 16.82 -14.15
CA THR A 428 0.74 17.29 -13.76
C THR A 428 0.86 18.56 -12.95
N VAL A 429 0.21 19.64 -13.44
CA VAL A 429 0.09 20.87 -12.69
C VAL A 429 -1.18 20.83 -11.86
N ARG A 430 -1.04 20.93 -10.55
CA ARG A 430 -2.17 21.00 -9.62
C ARG A 430 -2.58 22.46 -9.37
N LEU A 431 -3.86 22.67 -9.06
CA LEU A 431 -4.29 23.93 -8.47
C LEU A 431 -3.58 24.17 -7.13
N ALA A 432 -3.11 25.39 -6.91
CA ALA A 432 -2.42 25.74 -5.68
C ALA A 432 -3.37 25.60 -4.48
N LYS A 433 -3.01 24.75 -3.52
CA LYS A 433 -3.74 24.52 -2.26
C LYS A 433 -2.76 24.08 -1.18
N LYS A 434 -3.07 24.33 0.09
CA LYS A 434 -2.25 23.82 1.20
C LYS A 434 -2.27 22.29 1.25
N HIS A 435 -3.44 21.70 1.18
CA HIS A 435 -3.70 20.26 1.12
C HIS A 435 -5.12 20.03 0.63
N GLY A 436 -5.45 18.79 0.25
CA GLY A 436 -6.84 18.37 0.01
C GLY A 436 -7.60 18.18 1.33
N ASN A 437 -8.87 18.58 1.37
CA ASN A 437 -9.75 18.22 2.47
C ASN A 437 -10.31 16.83 2.20
N ILE A 438 -9.61 15.81 2.70
CA ILE A 438 -9.95 14.40 2.48
C ILE A 438 -11.00 13.98 3.51
N THR A 439 -11.94 13.12 3.10
CA THR A 439 -12.91 12.50 4.02
C THR A 439 -12.20 11.70 5.12
N LEU A 440 -12.81 11.60 6.27
CA LEU A 440 -12.26 10.94 7.48
C LEU A 440 -11.76 9.52 7.23
#